data_46d0f6e635bc795acbe3825832489259
#
_entry.id   46d0f6e635bc795acbe3825832489259
#
_cell.length_a   1.000
_cell.length_b   1.000
_cell.length_c   1.000
_cell.angle_alpha   90.00
_cell.angle_beta   90.00
_cell.angle_gamma   90.00
#
_symmetry.space_group_name_H-M   'P 1'
#
loop_
_entity.id
_entity.type
_entity.pdbx_description
1 polymer ?
#
loop_
_entity_poly.entity_id
_entity_poly.type
_entity_poly.pdbx_seq_one_letter_code
_entity_poly.pdbx_strand_id
1 'polypeptide(L)'
;YNRYMGIDYGKARIGIAFSDLSGTIASAHSVIKGQGEKDVENLSNLAKSMDVKYIVIGLPLNADGTESEMSKFVQDFGKKLSEKSGLQVFYQDERYTSFEAEEQIILQNYLDERK
;
A
#
# COMPACT_ATOMS: atom_id res chain seq x y z
N TYR A 1 18.89 -3.05 -5.56
CA TYR A 1 17.61 -3.74 -5.69
C TYR A 1 16.65 -3.29 -4.58
N ASN A 2 15.46 -2.84 -4.96
CA ASN A 2 14.48 -2.34 -3.99
C ASN A 2 13.14 -3.01 -4.22
N ARG A 3 12.71 -3.82 -3.25
CA ARG A 3 11.38 -4.40 -3.28
C ARG A 3 10.40 -3.42 -2.67
N TYR A 4 9.25 -3.28 -3.31
CA TYR A 4 8.15 -2.44 -2.86
C TYR A 4 6.99 -3.31 -2.36
N MET A 5 6.30 -2.84 -1.32
CA MET A 5 5.06 -3.46 -0.87
C MET A 5 3.91 -2.50 -1.19
N GLY A 6 2.91 -3.00 -1.91
CA GLY A 6 1.71 -2.24 -2.21
C GLY A 6 0.60 -2.63 -1.25
N ILE A 7 -0.15 -1.65 -0.77
CA ILE A 7 -1.23 -1.87 0.18
C ILE A 7 -2.49 -1.17 -0.33
N ASP A 8 -3.59 -1.93 -0.41
CA ASP A 8 -4.93 -1.39 -0.55
C ASP A 8 -5.61 -1.52 0.82
N TYR A 9 -5.66 -0.40 1.55
CA TYR A 9 -6.10 -0.43 2.93
C TYR A 9 -7.59 -0.20 3.05
N GLY A 10 -8.29 -1.19 3.60
CA GLY A 10 -9.69 -1.08 4.00
C GLY A 10 -9.84 -1.47 5.46
N LYS A 11 -10.89 -1.03 6.11
CA LYS A 11 -11.12 -1.35 7.53
C LYS A 11 -11.35 -2.84 7.75
N ALA A 12 -12.05 -3.49 6.82
CA ALA A 12 -12.37 -4.91 6.93
C ALA A 12 -11.31 -5.80 6.29
N ARG A 13 -10.69 -5.35 5.20
CA ARG A 13 -9.74 -6.14 4.42
C ARG A 13 -8.58 -5.28 3.97
N ILE A 14 -7.41 -5.88 3.91
CA ILE A 14 -6.19 -5.22 3.44
C ILE A 14 -5.60 -6.07 2.33
N GLY A 15 -5.53 -5.50 1.12
CA GLY A 15 -4.87 -6.14 -0.01
C GLY A 15 -3.38 -5.86 0.00
N ILE A 16 -2.57 -6.87 -0.26
CA ILE A 16 -1.11 -6.77 -0.21
C ILE A 16 -0.52 -7.29 -1.52
N ALA A 17 0.38 -6.49 -2.10
CA ALA A 17 1.13 -6.85 -3.28
C ALA A 17 2.61 -6.60 -3.03
N PHE A 18 3.47 -7.28 -3.76
CA PHE A 18 4.92 -7.06 -3.71
C PHE A 18 5.46 -6.88 -5.11
N SER A 19 6.49 -6.05 -5.24
CA SER A 19 7.26 -6.00 -6.47
C SER A 19 8.33 -7.07 -6.46
N ASP A 20 8.90 -7.33 -7.65
CA ASP A 20 10.15 -8.07 -7.74
C ASP A 20 11.29 -7.23 -7.12
N LEU A 21 12.47 -7.80 -7.00
CA LEU A 21 13.62 -7.11 -6.39
C LEU A 21 14.09 -5.92 -7.23
N SER A 22 13.80 -5.92 -8.54
CA SER A 22 14.17 -4.78 -9.39
C SER A 22 13.20 -3.60 -9.26
N GLY A 23 12.05 -3.78 -8.61
CA GLY A 23 11.05 -2.73 -8.49
C GLY A 23 10.33 -2.42 -9.80
N THR A 24 10.12 -3.42 -10.66
CA THR A 24 9.55 -3.23 -11.99
C THR A 24 8.15 -3.79 -12.13
N ILE A 25 7.90 -4.99 -11.60
CA ILE A 25 6.64 -5.71 -11.78
C ILE A 25 6.01 -6.00 -10.42
N ALA A 26 4.74 -5.64 -10.28
CA ALA A 26 3.96 -5.90 -9.08
C ALA A 26 3.14 -7.18 -9.26
N SER A 27 3.04 -7.96 -8.19
CA SER A 27 2.19 -9.17 -8.13
C SER A 27 1.35 -9.15 -6.88
N ALA A 28 0.08 -9.49 -7.02
CA ALA A 28 -0.81 -9.63 -5.87
C ALA A 28 -0.30 -10.78 -4.98
N HIS A 29 -0.26 -10.55 -3.68
CA HIS A 29 0.24 -11.53 -2.72
C HIS A 29 -0.89 -12.14 -1.90
N SER A 30 -1.65 -11.31 -1.21
CA SER A 30 -2.69 -11.79 -0.31
C SER A 30 -3.69 -10.68 0.01
N VAL A 31 -4.83 -11.10 0.55
CA VAL A 31 -5.79 -10.20 1.17
C VAL A 31 -5.97 -10.71 2.60
N ILE A 32 -5.70 -9.86 3.56
CA ILE A 32 -5.81 -10.24 4.97
C ILE A 32 -6.99 -9.50 5.61
N LYS A 33 -7.50 -10.07 6.69
CA LYS A 33 -8.57 -9.45 7.45
C LYS A 33 -7.99 -8.34 8.33
N GLY A 34 -8.64 -7.19 8.35
CA GLY A 34 -8.24 -6.08 9.21
C GLY A 34 -8.39 -6.43 10.68
N GLN A 35 -7.41 -6.07 11.49
CA GLN A 35 -7.37 -6.35 12.92
C GLN A 35 -7.17 -5.07 13.75
N GLY A 36 -7.57 -3.93 13.20
CA GLY A 36 -7.47 -2.66 13.90
C GLY A 36 -6.03 -2.22 14.15
N GLU A 37 -5.73 -1.91 15.40
CA GLU A 37 -4.40 -1.38 15.75
C GLU A 37 -3.26 -2.35 15.48
N LYS A 38 -3.55 -3.65 15.44
CA LYS A 38 -2.53 -4.67 15.17
C LYS A 38 -2.05 -4.65 13.71
N ASP A 39 -2.79 -4.02 12.81
CA ASP A 39 -2.43 -4.01 11.40
C ASP A 39 -1.09 -3.33 11.15
N VAL A 40 -0.79 -2.25 11.87
CA VAL A 40 0.49 -1.56 11.74
C VAL A 40 1.65 -2.51 12.07
N GLU A 41 1.55 -3.22 13.18
CA GLU A 41 2.60 -4.17 13.59
C GLU A 41 2.69 -5.34 12.61
N ASN A 42 1.54 -5.90 12.23
CA ASN A 42 1.51 -7.06 11.35
C ASN A 42 2.10 -6.72 9.97
N LEU A 43 1.74 -5.57 9.41
CA LEU A 43 2.28 -5.15 8.11
C LEU A 43 3.75 -4.76 8.20
N SER A 44 4.17 -4.14 9.28
CA SER A 44 5.58 -3.85 9.53
C SER A 44 6.41 -5.14 9.56
N ASN A 45 5.93 -6.15 10.27
CA ASN A 45 6.61 -7.44 10.35
C ASN A 45 6.67 -8.13 8.99
N LEU A 46 5.57 -8.09 8.25
CA LEU A 46 5.52 -8.67 6.91
C LEU A 46 6.52 -7.99 5.97
N ALA A 47 6.57 -6.67 6.00
CA ALA A 47 7.52 -5.92 5.18
C ALA A 47 8.96 -6.30 5.49
N LYS A 48 9.28 -6.46 6.76
CA LYS A 48 10.63 -6.87 7.17
C LYS A 48 10.94 -8.29 6.73
N SER A 49 9.99 -9.21 6.85
CA SER A 49 10.19 -10.61 6.46
C SER A 49 10.39 -10.77 4.95
N MET A 50 9.83 -9.87 4.14
CA MET A 50 9.93 -9.89 2.69
C MET A 50 11.05 -8.97 2.16
N ASP A 51 11.85 -8.42 3.05
CA ASP A 51 12.96 -7.54 2.69
C ASP A 51 12.54 -6.33 1.87
N VAL A 52 11.44 -5.72 2.26
CA VAL A 52 10.86 -4.56 1.59
C VAL A 52 11.64 -3.30 1.95
N LYS A 53 11.87 -2.43 0.96
CA LYS A 53 12.52 -1.13 1.16
C LYS A 53 11.54 0.03 1.20
N TYR A 54 10.46 -0.06 0.43
CA TYR A 54 9.47 1.02 0.31
C TYR A 54 8.07 0.48 0.34
N ILE A 55 7.16 1.27 0.89
CA ILE A 55 5.73 0.92 0.97
C ILE A 55 4.94 1.91 0.14
N VAL A 56 3.99 1.41 -0.66
CA VAL A 56 3.07 2.23 -1.45
C VAL A 56 1.65 1.92 -1.00
N ILE A 57 0.90 2.93 -0.60
CA ILE A 57 -0.48 2.77 -0.18
C ILE A 57 -1.40 3.51 -1.14
N GLY A 58 -2.47 2.87 -1.57
CA GLY A 58 -3.48 3.50 -2.40
C GLY A 58 -4.20 4.60 -1.62
N LEU A 59 -4.36 5.77 -2.25
CA LEU A 59 -5.00 6.92 -1.64
C LEU A 59 -6.38 7.13 -2.26
N PRO A 60 -7.48 6.83 -1.53
CA PRO A 60 -8.84 6.90 -2.09
C PRO A 60 -9.37 8.33 -2.10
N LEU A 61 -8.94 9.12 -3.06
CA LEU A 61 -9.40 10.48 -3.23
C LEU A 61 -10.81 10.51 -3.84
N ASN A 62 -11.50 11.64 -3.66
CA ASN A 62 -12.75 11.89 -4.37
C ASN A 62 -12.49 12.03 -5.88
N ALA A 63 -13.53 11.88 -6.71
CA ALA A 63 -13.39 11.93 -8.15
C ALA A 63 -12.77 13.24 -8.66
N ASP A 64 -12.97 14.33 -7.92
CA ASP A 64 -12.41 15.65 -8.27
C ASP A 64 -10.98 15.85 -7.75
N GLY A 65 -10.39 14.83 -7.10
CA GLY A 65 -9.04 14.91 -6.57
C GLY A 65 -8.93 15.45 -5.16
N THR A 66 -10.05 15.84 -4.54
CA THR A 66 -10.03 16.30 -3.15
C THR A 66 -9.95 15.14 -2.18
N GLU A 67 -9.49 15.41 -0.95
CA GLU A 67 -9.37 14.38 0.08
C GLU A 67 -10.73 13.89 0.54
N SER A 68 -10.88 12.56 0.63
CA SER A 68 -12.03 11.91 1.27
C SER A 68 -11.72 11.66 2.75
N GLU A 69 -12.75 11.27 3.52
CA GLU A 69 -12.52 10.84 4.91
C GLU A 69 -11.58 9.62 4.95
N MET A 70 -11.76 8.70 4.02
CA MET A 70 -10.92 7.50 3.95
C MET A 70 -9.49 7.84 3.58
N SER A 71 -9.26 8.85 2.73
CA SER A 71 -7.89 9.25 2.39
C SER A 71 -7.13 9.79 3.60
N LYS A 72 -7.83 10.53 4.47
CA LYS A 72 -7.23 11.02 5.71
C LYS A 72 -6.88 9.87 6.65
N PHE A 73 -7.78 8.88 6.75
CA PHE A 73 -7.57 7.69 7.56
C PHE A 73 -6.36 6.89 7.05
N VAL A 74 -6.25 6.74 5.74
CA VAL A 74 -5.13 6.03 5.10
C VAL A 74 -3.81 6.75 5.35
N GLN A 75 -3.79 8.08 5.29
CA GLN A 75 -2.59 8.85 5.55
C GLN A 75 -2.13 8.70 7.01
N ASP A 76 -3.06 8.71 7.96
CA ASP A 76 -2.74 8.46 9.37
C ASP A 76 -2.17 7.06 9.57
N PHE A 77 -2.79 6.07 8.93
CA PHE A 77 -2.30 4.69 8.96
C PHE A 77 -0.89 4.59 8.38
N GLY A 78 -0.65 5.23 7.23
CA GLY A 78 0.64 5.22 6.58
C GLY A 78 1.74 5.86 7.42
N LYS A 79 1.41 6.94 8.12
CA LYS A 79 2.34 7.60 9.03
C LYS A 79 2.74 6.66 10.17
N LYS A 80 1.78 5.99 10.77
CA LYS A 80 2.04 5.02 11.85
C LYS A 80 2.87 3.84 11.34
N LEU A 81 2.56 3.37 10.14
CA LEU A 81 3.30 2.26 9.54
C LEU A 81 4.75 2.66 9.24
N SER A 82 4.97 3.87 8.72
CA SER A 82 6.31 4.37 8.47
C SER A 82 7.12 4.48 9.76
N GLU A 83 6.51 4.99 10.81
CA GLU A 83 7.17 5.11 12.12
C GLU A 83 7.53 3.74 12.70
N LYS A 84 6.61 2.78 12.61
CA LYS A 84 6.82 1.45 13.17
C LYS A 84 7.84 0.65 12.39
N SER A 85 7.78 0.70 11.07
CA SER A 85 8.64 -0.11 10.19
C SER A 85 10.01 0.53 9.94
N GLY A 86 10.10 1.84 10.08
CA GLY A 86 11.29 2.59 9.67
C GLY A 86 11.43 2.73 8.16
N LEU A 87 10.38 2.36 7.41
CA LEU A 87 10.39 2.42 5.94
C LEU A 87 9.65 3.65 5.45
N GLN A 88 10.06 4.14 4.28
CA GLN A 88 9.41 5.26 3.63
C GLN A 88 8.09 4.80 3.01
N VAL A 89 7.04 5.60 3.19
CA VAL A 89 5.70 5.31 2.67
C VAL A 89 5.36 6.35 1.61
N PHE A 90 4.90 5.88 0.46
CA PHE A 90 4.41 6.71 -0.63
C PHE A 90 2.94 6.41 -0.85
N TYR A 91 2.24 7.36 -1.47
CA TYR A 91 0.81 7.21 -1.77
C TYR A 91 0.58 7.25 -3.27
N GLN A 92 -0.32 6.42 -3.74
CA GLN A 92 -0.72 6.36 -5.14
C GLN A 92 -2.22 6.64 -5.25
N ASP A 93 -2.60 7.59 -6.09
CA ASP A 93 -4.00 7.90 -6.36
C ASP A 93 -4.70 6.67 -6.94
N GLU A 94 -5.80 6.25 -6.31
CA GLU A 94 -6.56 5.08 -6.74
C GLU A 94 -7.99 5.40 -7.20
N ARG A 95 -8.27 6.66 -7.58
CA ARG A 95 -9.63 7.09 -7.96
C ARG A 95 -10.28 6.24 -9.05
N TYR A 96 -9.48 5.70 -9.94
CA TYR A 96 -9.96 4.99 -11.13
C TYR A 96 -9.48 3.54 -11.21
N THR A 97 -9.12 2.93 -10.09
CA THR A 97 -8.70 1.53 -10.08
C THR A 97 -9.90 0.60 -10.22
N SER A 98 -9.68 -0.59 -10.78
CA SER A 98 -10.70 -1.62 -10.88
C SER A 98 -10.89 -2.32 -9.53
N PHE A 99 -11.98 -3.10 -9.42
CA PHE A 99 -12.29 -3.81 -8.18
C PHE A 99 -11.46 -5.07 -7.95
N GLU A 100 -10.77 -5.57 -8.96
CA GLU A 100 -9.99 -6.81 -8.85
C GLU A 100 -8.50 -6.50 -8.70
N ALA A 101 -7.88 -7.09 -7.67
CA ALA A 101 -6.46 -6.95 -7.40
C ALA A 101 -6.00 -5.48 -7.35
N GLU A 102 -6.76 -4.64 -6.65
CA GLU A 102 -6.47 -3.22 -6.54
C GLU A 102 -5.06 -2.96 -6.01
N GLU A 103 -4.60 -3.76 -5.04
CA GLU A 103 -3.26 -3.65 -4.46
C GLU A 103 -2.16 -3.83 -5.51
N GLN A 104 -2.36 -4.74 -6.46
CA GLN A 104 -1.42 -4.96 -7.57
C GLN A 104 -1.43 -3.77 -8.52
N ILE A 105 -2.62 -3.26 -8.84
CA ILE A 105 -2.79 -2.12 -9.75
C ILE A 105 -2.19 -0.86 -9.14
N ILE A 106 -2.46 -0.62 -7.87
CA ILE A 106 -1.90 0.52 -7.14
C ILE A 106 -0.38 0.48 -7.20
N LEU A 107 0.21 -0.65 -6.87
CA LEU A 107 1.66 -0.78 -6.87
C LEU A 107 2.24 -0.67 -8.28
N GLN A 108 1.63 -1.34 -9.26
CA GLN A 108 2.13 -1.29 -10.63
C GLN A 108 2.08 0.12 -11.20
N ASN A 109 1.00 0.85 -10.95
CA ASN A 109 0.89 2.24 -11.42
C ASN A 109 1.98 3.11 -10.80
N TYR A 110 2.25 2.92 -9.52
CA TYR A 110 3.33 3.66 -8.85
C TYR A 110 4.68 3.37 -9.50
N LEU A 111 4.97 2.09 -9.74
CA LEU A 111 6.24 1.69 -10.35
C LEU A 111 6.38 2.22 -11.77
N ASP A 112 5.29 2.19 -12.55
CA ASP A 112 5.30 2.67 -13.93
C ASP A 112 5.51 4.18 -14.02
N GLU A 113 4.92 4.94 -13.12
CA GLU A 113 5.05 6.39 -13.09
C GLU A 113 6.46 6.86 -12.68
N ARG A 114 7.25 6.00 -12.07
CA ARG A 114 8.62 6.31 -11.67
C ARG A 114 9.65 6.16 -12.78
N LYS A 115 9.27 5.51 -13.86
CA LYS A 115 10.20 5.24 -14.99
C LYS A 115 10.52 6.51 -15.77
#